data_2037fc59441f150f263480144357c5f0
#
_entry.id   2037fc59441f150f263480144357c5f0
#
_cell.length_a   1.000
_cell.length_b   1.000
_cell.length_c   1.000
_cell.angle_alpha   90.00
_cell.angle_beta   90.00
_cell.angle_gamma   90.00
#
_symmetry.space_group_name_H-M   'P 1'
#
loop_
_entity.id
_entity.type
_entity.pdbx_description
1 polymer ?
#
loop_
_entity_poly.entity_id
_entity_poly.type
_entity_poly.pdbx_seq_one_letter_code
_entity_poly.pdbx_strand_id
1 'polypeptide(L)'
;MNKQFDVLIVGAGVTGLTAAALLAQGQHSERLRITVVDAAPRPVHVADDDVALRVSAIASGSAGLLDSVGAWSHVQETRASAYEHMRVWDESSSADSATALRFDAAEFAVPQLGFIVENVLIQHALLKVLDKLDVRLKFDTTVDALDADLVIGADGARSFVRDRVGIKTRDFPYGQTAYVTHLRPEKSHQKTAWQRFMQDGPLGILPLSDGRISVVWSTHDALAERARSASDEELGEILSEASDYVLGELQVAGPRGAFPLCARHAEQYVMPGIALIGDAAHAVHPLAGQGANLGLQDAATLASVIDQALGNGEYPGDRPVLRRYERARKGQNATMLHLMTGLNRLFTTDSAVVQELRATGMRLFNYSGPIRDHAVKVALGV
;
A
#
# COMPACT_ATOMS: atom_id res chain seq x y z
N MET A 1 -7.36 -2.62 -40.86
CA MET A 1 -6.92 -3.32 -39.64
C MET A 1 -6.51 -2.26 -38.63
N ASN A 2 -7.16 -2.18 -37.50
CA ASN A 2 -6.69 -1.27 -36.43
C ASN A 2 -5.31 -1.74 -35.95
N LYS A 3 -4.34 -0.83 -35.89
CA LYS A 3 -3.00 -1.14 -35.41
C LYS A 3 -3.08 -1.56 -33.92
N GLN A 4 -2.59 -2.74 -33.59
CA GLN A 4 -2.42 -3.17 -32.20
C GLN A 4 -1.06 -2.69 -31.69
N PHE A 5 -1.02 -2.33 -30.39
CA PHE A 5 0.18 -1.89 -29.69
C PHE A 5 0.60 -2.93 -28.66
N ASP A 6 1.87 -3.24 -28.63
CA ASP A 6 2.44 -4.13 -27.63
C ASP A 6 2.62 -3.39 -26.29
N VAL A 7 2.02 -3.93 -25.22
CA VAL A 7 2.17 -3.44 -23.86
C VAL A 7 2.84 -4.52 -23.01
N LEU A 8 4.02 -4.20 -22.48
CA LEU A 8 4.77 -5.04 -21.55
C LEU A 8 4.63 -4.49 -20.14
N ILE A 9 4.04 -5.24 -19.24
CA ILE A 9 3.97 -4.91 -17.80
C ILE A 9 4.99 -5.77 -17.08
N VAL A 10 5.97 -5.15 -16.45
CA VAL A 10 7.01 -5.82 -15.68
C VAL A 10 6.64 -5.74 -14.20
N GLY A 11 6.37 -6.90 -13.60
CA GLY A 11 5.91 -7.05 -12.22
C GLY A 11 4.44 -7.45 -12.12
N ALA A 12 4.18 -8.62 -11.55
CA ALA A 12 2.85 -9.17 -11.27
C ALA A 12 2.42 -8.95 -9.80
N GLY A 13 2.87 -7.85 -9.19
CA GLY A 13 2.34 -7.36 -7.93
C GLY A 13 0.91 -6.85 -8.06
N VAL A 14 0.28 -6.48 -6.94
CA VAL A 14 -1.09 -5.94 -6.93
C VAL A 14 -1.27 -4.80 -7.93
N THR A 15 -0.32 -3.87 -8.00
CA THR A 15 -0.37 -2.71 -8.91
C THR A 15 -0.28 -3.12 -10.39
N GLY A 16 0.66 -4.01 -10.73
CA GLY A 16 0.86 -4.44 -12.13
C GLY A 16 -0.30 -5.26 -12.66
N LEU A 17 -0.82 -6.20 -11.85
CA LEU A 17 -1.99 -6.99 -12.23
C LEU A 17 -3.26 -6.13 -12.35
N THR A 18 -3.43 -5.12 -11.50
CA THR A 18 -4.55 -4.18 -11.61
C THR A 18 -4.43 -3.34 -12.89
N ALA A 19 -3.23 -2.84 -13.22
CA ALA A 19 -3.00 -2.13 -14.47
C ALA A 19 -3.34 -3.01 -15.70
N ALA A 20 -2.93 -4.28 -15.68
CA ALA A 20 -3.25 -5.25 -16.72
C ALA A 20 -4.77 -5.45 -16.87
N ALA A 21 -5.49 -5.63 -15.75
CA ALA A 21 -6.93 -5.84 -15.75
C ALA A 21 -7.69 -4.60 -16.28
N LEU A 22 -7.30 -3.42 -15.85
CA LEU A 22 -7.90 -2.16 -16.31
C LEU A 22 -7.67 -1.90 -17.81
N LEU A 23 -6.45 -2.14 -18.30
CA LEU A 23 -6.13 -1.99 -19.72
C LEU A 23 -6.86 -3.02 -20.59
N ALA A 24 -6.94 -4.27 -20.13
CA ALA A 24 -7.61 -5.34 -20.86
C ALA A 24 -9.14 -5.21 -20.88
N GLN A 25 -9.72 -4.42 -19.99
CA GLN A 25 -11.16 -4.14 -19.91
C GLN A 25 -11.51 -2.71 -20.40
N GLY A 26 -10.51 -1.93 -20.81
CA GLY A 26 -10.72 -0.59 -21.37
C GLY A 26 -11.55 -0.61 -22.65
N GLN A 27 -12.15 0.53 -23.03
CA GLN A 27 -13.01 0.67 -24.21
C GLN A 27 -12.28 0.37 -25.51
N HIS A 28 -10.94 0.53 -25.53
CA HIS A 28 -10.10 0.31 -26.73
C HIS A 28 -9.11 -0.84 -26.51
N SER A 29 -9.43 -1.79 -25.62
CA SER A 29 -8.57 -2.92 -25.28
C SER A 29 -8.21 -3.81 -26.48
N GLU A 30 -9.06 -3.89 -27.49
CA GLU A 30 -8.80 -4.62 -28.74
C GLU A 30 -7.59 -4.08 -29.53
N ARG A 31 -7.16 -2.86 -29.21
CA ARG A 31 -5.95 -2.22 -29.77
C ARG A 31 -4.68 -2.53 -28.99
N LEU A 32 -4.78 -3.27 -27.90
CA LEU A 32 -3.65 -3.60 -27.03
C LEU A 32 -3.35 -5.11 -27.06
N ARG A 33 -2.09 -5.46 -27.07
CA ARG A 33 -1.59 -6.81 -26.84
C ARG A 33 -0.78 -6.81 -25.56
N ILE A 34 -1.41 -7.23 -24.47
CA ILE A 34 -0.86 -7.08 -23.11
C ILE A 34 -0.10 -8.33 -22.71
N THR A 35 1.13 -8.14 -22.26
CA THR A 35 1.94 -9.20 -21.63
C THR A 35 2.38 -8.73 -20.25
N VAL A 36 2.13 -9.55 -19.22
CA VAL A 36 2.64 -9.36 -17.86
C VAL A 36 3.77 -10.36 -17.64
N VAL A 37 4.90 -9.87 -17.12
CA VAL A 37 6.08 -10.72 -16.82
C VAL A 37 6.49 -10.50 -15.37
N ASP A 38 6.76 -11.58 -14.65
CA ASP A 38 7.33 -11.55 -13.30
C ASP A 38 8.42 -12.61 -13.14
N ALA A 39 9.51 -12.24 -12.46
CA ALA A 39 10.59 -13.16 -12.15
C ALA A 39 10.23 -14.18 -11.05
N ALA A 40 9.23 -13.86 -10.23
CA ALA A 40 8.71 -14.76 -9.21
C ALA A 40 7.72 -15.77 -9.79
N PRO A 41 7.50 -16.91 -9.12
CA PRO A 41 6.47 -17.86 -9.48
C PRO A 41 5.07 -17.25 -9.37
N ARG A 42 4.12 -17.85 -10.09
CA ARG A 42 2.72 -17.41 -10.06
C ARG A 42 2.18 -17.46 -8.63
N PRO A 43 1.65 -16.35 -8.08
CA PRO A 43 1.05 -16.34 -6.77
C PRO A 43 -0.14 -17.30 -6.69
N VAL A 44 -0.15 -18.12 -5.66
CA VAL A 44 -1.26 -19.05 -5.35
C VAL A 44 -1.76 -18.68 -3.95
N HIS A 45 -3.06 -18.58 -3.79
CA HIS A 45 -3.72 -18.45 -2.50
C HIS A 45 -4.59 -19.70 -2.28
N VAL A 46 -4.41 -20.35 -1.16
CA VAL A 46 -5.24 -21.47 -0.72
C VAL A 46 -6.06 -21.00 0.49
N ALA A 47 -7.36 -21.23 0.44
CA ALA A 47 -8.28 -20.67 1.46
C ALA A 47 -8.01 -21.23 2.87
N ASP A 48 -7.53 -22.47 2.96
CA ASP A 48 -7.23 -23.14 4.23
C ASP A 48 -5.82 -22.86 4.76
N ASP A 49 -4.96 -22.19 3.97
CA ASP A 49 -3.65 -21.77 4.43
C ASP A 49 -3.75 -20.70 5.51
N ASP A 50 -2.71 -20.60 6.34
CA ASP A 50 -2.60 -19.53 7.32
C ASP A 50 -2.50 -18.15 6.64
N VAL A 51 -2.87 -17.10 7.37
CA VAL A 51 -2.83 -15.72 6.85
C VAL A 51 -1.40 -15.36 6.48
N ALA A 52 -1.21 -14.92 5.25
CA ALA A 52 0.10 -14.53 4.74
C ALA A 52 0.66 -13.32 5.52
N LEU A 53 1.97 -13.33 5.77
CA LEU A 53 2.64 -12.27 6.53
C LEU A 53 2.39 -10.86 5.98
N ARG A 54 2.35 -10.72 4.65
CA ARG A 54 2.17 -9.41 4.01
C ARG A 54 0.71 -9.12 3.77
N VAL A 55 0.16 -8.26 4.61
CA VAL A 55 -1.17 -7.67 4.46
C VAL A 55 -1.08 -6.19 4.10
N SER A 56 -2.11 -5.68 3.47
CA SER A 56 -2.27 -4.24 3.16
C SER A 56 -3.59 -3.72 3.70
N ALA A 57 -3.59 -2.48 4.15
CA ALA A 57 -4.82 -1.74 4.42
C ALA A 57 -5.33 -1.17 3.09
N ILE A 58 -6.41 -1.72 2.59
CA ILE A 58 -7.06 -1.31 1.34
C ILE A 58 -8.17 -0.32 1.68
N ALA A 59 -8.02 0.91 1.23
CA ALA A 59 -9.02 1.96 1.39
C ALA A 59 -10.29 1.65 0.58
N SER A 60 -11.44 2.17 1.01
CA SER A 60 -12.72 1.91 0.35
C SER A 60 -12.73 2.26 -1.14
N GLY A 61 -12.08 3.37 -1.55
CA GLY A 61 -11.95 3.72 -2.96
C GLY A 61 -11.07 2.73 -3.74
N SER A 62 -10.02 2.19 -3.13
CA SER A 62 -9.18 1.14 -3.74
C SER A 62 -9.93 -0.20 -3.86
N ALA A 63 -10.77 -0.54 -2.87
CA ALA A 63 -11.65 -1.70 -2.96
C ALA A 63 -12.65 -1.54 -4.11
N GLY A 64 -13.26 -0.37 -4.26
CA GLY A 64 -14.13 -0.04 -5.40
C GLY A 64 -13.43 -0.16 -6.75
N LEU A 65 -12.15 0.23 -6.84
CA LEU A 65 -11.35 0.04 -8.05
C LEU A 65 -11.14 -1.45 -8.36
N LEU A 66 -10.81 -2.27 -7.36
CA LEU A 66 -10.67 -3.72 -7.53
C LEU A 66 -12.01 -4.39 -7.89
N ASP A 67 -13.12 -3.84 -7.39
CA ASP A 67 -14.47 -4.29 -7.74
C ASP A 67 -14.81 -3.97 -9.20
N SER A 68 -14.43 -2.79 -9.69
CA SER A 68 -14.67 -2.38 -11.08
C SER A 68 -14.04 -3.32 -12.11
N VAL A 69 -12.95 -4.02 -11.74
CA VAL A 69 -12.33 -5.04 -12.59
C VAL A 69 -12.80 -6.47 -12.27
N GLY A 70 -13.71 -6.63 -11.30
CA GLY A 70 -14.30 -7.92 -10.93
C GLY A 70 -13.42 -8.79 -10.01
N ALA A 71 -12.42 -8.20 -9.35
CA ALA A 71 -11.54 -8.94 -8.45
C ALA A 71 -12.03 -8.91 -6.99
N TRP A 72 -12.78 -7.87 -6.58
CA TRP A 72 -13.08 -7.61 -5.17
C TRP A 72 -14.01 -8.62 -4.52
N SER A 73 -15.03 -9.08 -5.21
CA SER A 73 -15.99 -10.07 -4.69
C SER A 73 -15.28 -11.32 -4.15
N HIS A 74 -14.30 -11.84 -4.92
CA HIS A 74 -13.52 -13.00 -4.47
C HIS A 74 -12.67 -12.68 -3.23
N VAL A 75 -12.07 -11.50 -3.15
CA VAL A 75 -11.32 -11.06 -1.98
C VAL A 75 -12.22 -10.98 -0.74
N GLN A 76 -13.40 -10.36 -0.89
CA GLN A 76 -14.35 -10.15 0.20
C GLN A 76 -14.93 -11.46 0.73
N GLU A 77 -15.30 -12.38 -0.16
CA GLU A 77 -15.84 -13.69 0.20
C GLU A 77 -14.82 -14.60 0.87
N THR A 78 -13.53 -14.38 0.61
CA THR A 78 -12.46 -15.22 1.16
C THR A 78 -12.02 -14.74 2.55
N ARG A 79 -11.30 -13.62 2.66
CA ARG A 79 -10.68 -13.17 3.93
C ARG A 79 -10.45 -11.65 4.05
N ALA A 80 -11.26 -10.80 3.47
CA ALA A 80 -11.15 -9.36 3.73
C ALA A 80 -11.62 -9.03 5.16
N SER A 81 -10.74 -8.43 5.97
CA SER A 81 -11.08 -7.97 7.31
C SER A 81 -11.46 -6.49 7.29
N ALA A 82 -12.75 -6.19 7.32
CA ALA A 82 -13.22 -4.81 7.41
C ALA A 82 -12.86 -4.19 8.76
N TYR A 83 -12.38 -2.92 8.76
CA TYR A 83 -12.24 -2.14 9.98
C TYR A 83 -13.12 -0.89 9.93
N GLU A 84 -13.82 -0.67 11.02
CA GLU A 84 -14.82 0.40 11.17
C GLU A 84 -14.27 1.58 11.98
N HIS A 85 -13.23 1.31 12.78
CA HIS A 85 -12.64 2.26 13.69
C HIS A 85 -11.14 2.37 13.46
N MET A 86 -10.59 3.56 13.68
CA MET A 86 -9.13 3.78 13.75
C MET A 86 -8.81 4.66 14.94
N ARG A 87 -7.79 4.27 15.71
CA ARG A 87 -7.28 4.98 16.88
C ARG A 87 -5.80 5.30 16.67
N VAL A 88 -5.44 6.58 16.86
CA VAL A 88 -4.05 7.02 16.71
C VAL A 88 -3.66 7.83 17.91
N TRP A 89 -2.56 7.46 18.58
CA TRP A 89 -2.07 8.17 19.77
C TRP A 89 -0.55 8.25 19.82
N ASP A 90 -0.05 9.16 20.63
CA ASP A 90 1.36 9.36 20.95
C ASP A 90 1.74 8.58 22.21
N GLU A 91 2.97 8.11 22.34
CA GLU A 91 3.46 7.35 23.48
C GLU A 91 3.35 8.09 24.83
N SER A 92 3.31 9.42 24.79
CA SER A 92 3.10 10.25 25.99
C SER A 92 1.65 10.27 26.50
N SER A 93 0.74 9.58 25.80
CA SER A 93 -0.69 9.53 26.09
C SER A 93 -1.22 8.09 25.93
N SER A 94 -2.51 7.87 26.13
CA SER A 94 -3.17 6.59 25.89
C SER A 94 -4.15 6.66 24.73
N ALA A 95 -4.53 5.50 24.20
CA ALA A 95 -5.54 5.39 23.13
C ALA A 95 -6.91 6.00 23.50
N ASP A 96 -7.21 6.10 24.80
CA ASP A 96 -8.45 6.68 25.31
C ASP A 96 -8.35 8.15 25.69
N SER A 97 -7.16 8.74 25.59
CA SER A 97 -6.92 10.14 25.93
C SER A 97 -7.69 11.09 25.01
N ALA A 98 -7.92 12.33 25.48
CA ALA A 98 -8.55 13.39 24.68
C ALA A 98 -7.65 13.88 23.52
N THR A 99 -6.36 13.54 23.55
CA THR A 99 -5.41 13.85 22.48
C THR A 99 -5.36 12.75 21.41
N ALA A 100 -5.86 11.55 21.68
CA ALA A 100 -5.92 10.49 20.68
C ALA A 100 -6.86 10.87 19.53
N LEU A 101 -6.43 10.62 18.29
CA LEU A 101 -7.28 10.76 17.12
C LEU A 101 -8.20 9.52 17.03
N ARG A 102 -9.46 9.78 16.77
CA ARG A 102 -10.49 8.73 16.63
C ARG A 102 -11.23 8.94 15.32
N PHE A 103 -11.30 7.91 14.52
CA PHE A 103 -12.03 7.90 13.27
C PHE A 103 -13.00 6.72 13.30
N ASP A 104 -14.26 7.01 13.14
CA ASP A 104 -15.34 6.02 13.12
C ASP A 104 -16.06 6.10 11.77
N ALA A 105 -16.27 4.98 11.10
CA ALA A 105 -16.88 4.93 9.77
C ALA A 105 -18.24 5.63 9.71
N ALA A 106 -19.01 5.51 10.81
CA ALA A 106 -20.32 6.14 10.95
C ALA A 106 -20.27 7.67 10.86
N GLU A 107 -19.18 8.31 11.33
CA GLU A 107 -19.01 9.78 11.24
C GLU A 107 -18.91 10.27 9.78
N PHE A 108 -18.45 9.41 8.88
CA PHE A 108 -18.26 9.70 7.46
C PHE A 108 -19.35 9.09 6.56
N ALA A 109 -20.40 8.52 7.17
CA ALA A 109 -21.50 7.84 6.49
C ALA A 109 -21.02 6.74 5.52
N VAL A 110 -19.96 6.01 5.90
CA VAL A 110 -19.46 4.84 5.17
C VAL A 110 -19.60 3.58 6.02
N PRO A 111 -19.78 2.39 5.41
CA PRO A 111 -19.95 1.14 6.17
C PRO A 111 -18.65 0.70 6.89
N GLN A 112 -17.47 1.07 6.34
CA GLN A 112 -16.17 0.79 6.93
C GLN A 112 -15.13 1.81 6.42
N LEU A 113 -14.03 2.00 7.16
CA LEU A 113 -12.93 2.86 6.74
C LEU A 113 -12.06 2.16 5.69
N GLY A 114 -12.01 0.83 5.70
CA GLY A 114 -11.25 0.04 4.76
C GLY A 114 -11.17 -1.42 5.17
N PHE A 115 -10.24 -2.14 4.57
CA PHE A 115 -10.07 -3.57 4.76
C PHE A 115 -8.60 -3.93 4.94
N ILE A 116 -8.31 -4.88 5.82
CA ILE A 116 -7.01 -5.53 5.87
C ILE A 116 -7.08 -6.80 5.05
N VAL A 117 -6.20 -6.91 4.05
CA VAL A 117 -6.22 -8.00 3.06
C VAL A 117 -4.80 -8.47 2.78
N GLU A 118 -4.64 -9.77 2.62
CA GLU A 118 -3.39 -10.38 2.17
C GLU A 118 -3.07 -9.97 0.73
N ASN A 119 -1.85 -9.54 0.48
CA ASN A 119 -1.44 -9.16 -0.88
C ASN A 119 -1.56 -10.30 -1.87
N VAL A 120 -1.24 -11.53 -1.44
CA VAL A 120 -1.36 -12.74 -2.27
C VAL A 120 -2.81 -13.05 -2.63
N LEU A 121 -3.77 -12.76 -1.74
CA LEU A 121 -5.20 -12.94 -2.04
C LEU A 121 -5.66 -11.95 -3.12
N ILE A 122 -5.25 -10.68 -3.04
CA ILE A 122 -5.57 -9.69 -4.07
C ILE A 122 -4.94 -10.09 -5.41
N GLN A 123 -3.67 -10.52 -5.41
CA GLN A 123 -3.00 -10.99 -6.62
C GLN A 123 -3.74 -12.20 -7.23
N HIS A 124 -4.11 -13.18 -6.41
CA HIS A 124 -4.84 -14.36 -6.86
C HIS A 124 -6.21 -14.01 -7.46
N ALA A 125 -6.96 -13.09 -6.84
CA ALA A 125 -8.23 -12.59 -7.36
C ALA A 125 -8.07 -11.90 -8.73
N LEU A 126 -7.06 -11.03 -8.86
CA LEU A 126 -6.74 -10.38 -10.14
C LEU A 126 -6.32 -11.39 -11.21
N LEU A 127 -5.55 -12.41 -10.86
CA LEU A 127 -5.16 -13.47 -11.79
C LEU A 127 -6.36 -14.28 -12.29
N LYS A 128 -7.34 -14.57 -11.42
CA LYS A 128 -8.61 -15.20 -11.84
C LYS A 128 -9.40 -14.36 -12.84
N VAL A 129 -9.32 -13.03 -12.75
CA VAL A 129 -9.91 -12.12 -13.73
C VAL A 129 -9.11 -12.18 -15.03
N LEU A 130 -7.78 -12.04 -14.96
CA LEU A 130 -6.89 -12.00 -16.13
C LEU A 130 -6.86 -13.31 -16.91
N ASP A 131 -7.06 -14.47 -16.26
CA ASP A 131 -7.17 -15.77 -16.93
C ASP A 131 -8.38 -15.87 -17.88
N LYS A 132 -9.36 -14.96 -17.76
CA LYS A 132 -10.55 -14.88 -18.63
C LYS A 132 -10.41 -13.81 -19.71
N LEU A 133 -9.32 -13.05 -19.71
CA LEU A 133 -9.05 -11.96 -20.64
C LEU A 133 -7.90 -12.31 -21.60
N ASP A 134 -7.79 -11.62 -22.71
CA ASP A 134 -6.69 -11.81 -23.68
C ASP A 134 -5.40 -11.11 -23.17
N VAL A 135 -4.85 -11.65 -22.08
CA VAL A 135 -3.60 -11.17 -21.46
C VAL A 135 -2.62 -12.33 -21.34
N ARG A 136 -1.39 -12.14 -21.83
CA ARG A 136 -0.32 -13.12 -21.69
C ARG A 136 0.36 -12.97 -20.34
N LEU A 137 0.31 -14.02 -19.52
CA LEU A 137 0.95 -14.06 -18.19
C LEU A 137 2.20 -14.94 -18.24
N LYS A 138 3.37 -14.41 -17.89
CA LYS A 138 4.64 -15.11 -17.84
C LYS A 138 5.25 -14.96 -16.44
N PHE A 139 5.30 -16.05 -15.71
CA PHE A 139 5.93 -16.17 -14.41
C PHE A 139 7.26 -16.91 -14.52
N ASP A 140 8.07 -16.90 -13.46
CA ASP A 140 9.42 -17.47 -13.45
C ASP A 140 10.27 -16.98 -14.64
N THR A 141 10.06 -15.72 -15.04
CA THR A 141 10.63 -15.14 -16.25
C THR A 141 11.26 -13.79 -15.96
N THR A 142 12.54 -13.65 -16.22
CA THR A 142 13.26 -12.37 -16.19
C THR A 142 13.11 -11.63 -17.51
N VAL A 143 13.08 -10.29 -17.43
CA VAL A 143 13.03 -9.42 -18.61
C VAL A 143 14.44 -8.96 -18.94
N ASP A 144 14.91 -9.25 -20.15
CA ASP A 144 16.24 -8.84 -20.64
C ASP A 144 16.18 -7.58 -21.52
N ALA A 145 15.07 -7.40 -22.25
CA ALA A 145 14.86 -6.28 -23.15
C ALA A 145 13.48 -5.63 -22.92
N LEU A 146 13.41 -4.33 -23.14
CA LEU A 146 12.19 -3.53 -23.01
C LEU A 146 11.57 -3.25 -24.40
N ASP A 147 11.41 -4.32 -25.21
CA ASP A 147 10.93 -4.24 -26.60
C ASP A 147 9.40 -4.31 -26.64
N ALA A 148 8.75 -3.16 -26.47
CA ALA A 148 7.30 -3.01 -26.62
C ALA A 148 6.99 -1.56 -27.00
N ASP A 149 5.79 -1.32 -27.56
CA ASP A 149 5.30 0.03 -27.83
C ASP A 149 5.13 0.84 -26.54
N LEU A 150 4.77 0.16 -25.45
CA LEU A 150 4.70 0.71 -24.09
C LEU A 150 5.17 -0.32 -23.07
N VAL A 151 6.13 0.05 -22.23
CA VAL A 151 6.57 -0.71 -21.06
C VAL A 151 6.06 -0.04 -19.79
N ILE A 152 5.39 -0.80 -18.94
CA ILE A 152 4.92 -0.36 -17.63
C ILE A 152 5.75 -1.06 -16.56
N GLY A 153 6.61 -0.31 -15.87
CA GLY A 153 7.38 -0.79 -14.72
C GLY A 153 6.54 -0.79 -13.46
N ALA A 154 6.17 -1.98 -12.99
CA ALA A 154 5.42 -2.25 -11.75
C ALA A 154 6.18 -3.25 -10.86
N ASP A 155 7.50 -3.32 -10.99
CA ASP A 155 8.44 -4.30 -10.47
C ASP A 155 9.04 -3.90 -9.10
N GLY A 156 8.34 -3.03 -8.38
CA GLY A 156 8.59 -2.72 -6.99
C GLY A 156 9.77 -1.76 -6.74
N ALA A 157 10.13 -1.60 -5.48
CA ALA A 157 11.11 -0.60 -5.05
C ALA A 157 12.51 -0.78 -5.66
N ARG A 158 12.90 -2.01 -6.03
CA ARG A 158 14.15 -2.34 -6.73
C ARG A 158 13.92 -2.55 -8.22
N SER A 159 13.20 -1.62 -8.85
CA SER A 159 12.74 -1.72 -10.23
C SER A 159 13.89 -1.86 -11.25
N PHE A 160 13.88 -2.97 -11.98
CA PHE A 160 14.74 -3.21 -13.13
C PHE A 160 14.43 -2.23 -14.26
N VAL A 161 13.12 -2.00 -14.53
CA VAL A 161 12.70 -1.08 -15.61
C VAL A 161 13.25 0.31 -15.37
N ARG A 162 13.06 0.86 -14.16
CA ARG A 162 13.57 2.18 -13.78
C ARG A 162 15.08 2.29 -13.97
N ASP A 163 15.82 1.30 -13.44
CA ASP A 163 17.28 1.31 -13.46
C ASP A 163 17.81 1.11 -14.89
N ARG A 164 17.16 0.26 -15.70
CA ARG A 164 17.54 0.00 -17.10
C ARG A 164 17.41 1.23 -17.99
N VAL A 165 16.41 2.08 -17.75
CA VAL A 165 16.21 3.32 -18.54
C VAL A 165 16.88 4.54 -17.92
N GLY A 166 17.62 4.37 -16.82
CA GLY A 166 18.41 5.43 -16.17
C GLY A 166 17.59 6.50 -15.46
N ILE A 167 16.35 6.21 -15.06
CA ILE A 167 15.54 7.12 -14.23
C ILE A 167 16.11 7.15 -12.82
N LYS A 168 16.56 8.33 -12.39
CA LYS A 168 17.11 8.54 -11.05
C LYS A 168 16.00 8.62 -9.99
N THR A 169 16.37 8.30 -8.75
CA THR A 169 15.52 8.42 -7.57
C THR A 169 16.12 9.35 -6.53
N ARG A 170 15.26 9.95 -5.73
CA ARG A 170 15.62 10.56 -4.46
C ARG A 170 15.23 9.59 -3.36
N ASP A 171 16.22 9.12 -2.65
CA ASP A 171 16.06 8.15 -1.58
C ASP A 171 16.14 8.85 -0.22
N PHE A 172 15.24 8.49 0.68
CA PHE A 172 15.15 9.02 2.04
C PHE A 172 15.21 7.84 3.02
N PRO A 173 16.43 7.39 3.41
CA PRO A 173 16.58 6.33 4.38
C PRO A 173 16.04 6.80 5.75
N TYR A 174 15.27 5.95 6.40
CA TYR A 174 14.72 6.26 7.73
C TYR A 174 15.63 5.78 8.88
N GLY A 175 16.57 4.86 8.61
CA GLY A 175 17.33 4.17 9.66
C GLY A 175 16.42 3.29 10.51
N GLN A 176 15.34 2.80 9.93
CA GLN A 176 14.33 1.98 10.57
C GLN A 176 14.07 0.72 9.74
N THR A 177 13.69 -0.33 10.44
CA THR A 177 13.24 -1.60 9.88
C THR A 177 11.77 -1.83 10.28
N ALA A 178 10.91 -2.16 9.32
CA ALA A 178 9.56 -2.64 9.61
C ALA A 178 9.63 -4.10 10.04
N TYR A 179 9.35 -4.36 11.29
CA TYR A 179 9.14 -5.69 11.85
C TYR A 179 7.67 -6.06 11.74
N VAL A 180 7.38 -7.22 11.18
CA VAL A 180 6.00 -7.67 10.91
C VAL A 180 5.79 -9.06 11.50
N THR A 181 4.68 -9.25 12.20
CA THR A 181 4.24 -10.57 12.68
C THR A 181 2.73 -10.57 12.93
N HIS A 182 2.15 -11.76 13.10
CA HIS A 182 0.76 -11.90 13.51
C HIS A 182 0.70 -12.34 14.97
N LEU A 183 -0.28 -11.80 15.71
CA LEU A 183 -0.45 -12.03 17.13
C LEU A 183 -1.91 -12.36 17.45
N ARG A 184 -2.10 -13.15 18.50
CA ARG A 184 -3.40 -13.36 19.13
C ARG A 184 -3.50 -12.43 20.33
N PRO A 185 -4.42 -11.47 20.31
CA PRO A 185 -4.65 -10.57 21.43
C PRO A 185 -5.52 -11.23 22.50
N GLU A 186 -5.35 -10.83 23.77
CA GLU A 186 -6.23 -11.21 24.87
C GLU A 186 -7.65 -10.64 24.71
N LYS A 187 -7.74 -9.38 24.26
CA LYS A 187 -9.01 -8.68 24.01
C LYS A 187 -9.32 -8.63 22.54
N SER A 188 -10.61 -8.69 22.18
CA SER A 188 -11.04 -8.53 20.78
C SER A 188 -10.62 -7.17 20.22
N HIS A 189 -10.12 -7.15 18.97
CA HIS A 189 -9.77 -5.93 18.25
C HIS A 189 -11.00 -5.08 17.83
N GLN A 190 -12.23 -5.59 17.94
CA GLN A 190 -13.49 -4.88 17.66
C GLN A 190 -13.47 -4.10 16.33
N LYS A 191 -12.96 -4.71 15.27
CA LYS A 191 -12.78 -4.09 13.93
C LYS A 191 -12.08 -2.73 13.97
N THR A 192 -11.13 -2.56 14.87
CA THR A 192 -10.35 -1.33 15.07
C THR A 192 -8.93 -1.52 14.55
N ALA A 193 -8.45 -0.59 13.73
CA ALA A 193 -7.05 -0.41 13.42
C ALA A 193 -6.43 0.57 14.42
N TRP A 194 -5.24 0.25 14.93
CA TRP A 194 -4.56 1.04 15.94
C TRP A 194 -3.21 1.52 15.42
N GLN A 195 -2.82 2.74 15.75
CA GLN A 195 -1.53 3.31 15.39
C GLN A 195 -0.96 4.05 16.61
N ARG A 196 0.09 3.52 17.20
CA ARG A 196 0.84 4.20 18.25
C ARG A 196 2.10 4.82 17.66
N PHE A 197 2.30 6.11 17.90
CA PHE A 197 3.52 6.80 17.56
C PHE A 197 4.45 6.82 18.78
N MET A 198 5.65 6.29 18.61
CA MET A 198 6.67 6.21 19.65
C MET A 198 7.97 6.85 19.16
N GLN A 199 8.86 7.18 20.07
CA GLN A 199 10.17 7.74 19.74
C GLN A 199 11.00 6.79 18.87
N ASP A 200 10.92 5.49 19.13
CA ASP A 200 11.58 4.44 18.33
C ASP A 200 10.94 4.23 16.95
N GLY A 201 9.76 4.76 16.74
CA GLY A 201 9.00 4.69 15.52
C GLY A 201 7.58 4.15 15.69
N PRO A 202 6.74 4.24 14.66
CA PRO A 202 5.33 3.91 14.75
C PRO A 202 5.06 2.40 14.78
N LEU A 203 4.10 2.02 15.62
CA LEU A 203 3.52 0.68 15.70
C LEU A 203 2.11 0.70 15.13
N GLY A 204 1.86 -0.03 14.05
CA GLY A 204 0.54 -0.28 13.48
C GLY A 204 0.01 -1.65 13.91
N ILE A 205 -1.26 -1.71 14.31
CA ILE A 205 -1.97 -2.94 14.69
C ILE A 205 -3.21 -3.05 13.81
N LEU A 206 -3.24 -4.08 12.98
CA LEU A 206 -4.23 -4.26 11.93
C LEU A 206 -5.11 -5.47 12.25
N PRO A 207 -6.46 -5.32 12.30
CA PRO A 207 -7.35 -6.43 12.61
C PRO A 207 -7.41 -7.45 11.47
N LEU A 208 -7.29 -8.74 11.80
CA LEU A 208 -7.48 -9.84 10.87
C LEU A 208 -8.85 -10.49 11.05
N SER A 209 -9.37 -11.14 10.00
CA SER A 209 -10.73 -11.71 9.97
C SER A 209 -10.93 -12.88 10.92
N ASP A 210 -9.85 -13.54 11.36
CA ASP A 210 -9.85 -14.67 12.27
C ASP A 210 -9.67 -14.30 13.75
N GLY A 211 -9.76 -13.00 14.07
CA GLY A 211 -9.60 -12.48 15.43
C GLY A 211 -8.16 -12.18 15.84
N ARG A 212 -7.16 -12.61 15.05
CA ARG A 212 -5.76 -12.18 15.21
C ARG A 212 -5.57 -10.74 14.77
N ILE A 213 -4.38 -10.23 15.02
CA ILE A 213 -3.92 -8.94 14.52
C ILE A 213 -2.62 -9.11 13.75
N SER A 214 -2.39 -8.29 12.74
CA SER A 214 -1.09 -8.11 12.12
C SER A 214 -0.44 -6.84 12.67
N VAL A 215 0.77 -6.98 13.17
CA VAL A 215 1.56 -5.86 13.69
C VAL A 215 2.61 -5.47 12.66
N VAL A 216 2.72 -4.17 12.42
CA VAL A 216 3.80 -3.56 11.64
C VAL A 216 4.50 -2.52 12.53
N TRP A 217 5.68 -2.87 13.04
CA TRP A 217 6.46 -1.99 13.89
C TRP A 217 7.66 -1.43 13.13
N SER A 218 7.62 -0.15 12.83
CA SER A 218 8.73 0.56 12.20
C SER A 218 9.65 1.06 13.31
N THR A 219 10.75 0.38 13.56
CA THR A 219 11.65 0.66 14.68
C THR A 219 13.12 0.70 14.26
N HIS A 220 13.98 1.21 15.12
CA HIS A 220 15.42 1.22 14.89
C HIS A 220 15.99 -0.20 14.76
N ASP A 221 17.04 -0.35 13.94
CA ASP A 221 17.61 -1.66 13.59
C ASP A 221 17.99 -2.52 14.82
N ALA A 222 18.48 -1.91 15.89
CA ALA A 222 18.84 -2.64 17.12
C ALA A 222 17.64 -3.28 17.82
N LEU A 223 16.50 -2.59 17.87
CA LEU A 223 15.27 -3.09 18.48
C LEU A 223 14.57 -4.10 17.56
N ALA A 224 14.61 -3.87 16.24
CA ALA A 224 14.14 -4.84 15.25
C ALA A 224 14.93 -6.16 15.33
N GLU A 225 16.25 -6.10 15.54
CA GLU A 225 17.09 -7.28 15.72
C GLU A 225 16.78 -8.01 17.03
N ARG A 226 16.56 -7.27 18.13
CA ARG A 226 16.10 -7.86 19.38
C ARG A 226 14.76 -8.58 19.22
N ALA A 227 13.79 -7.95 18.57
CA ALA A 227 12.48 -8.57 18.28
C ALA A 227 12.61 -9.82 17.38
N ARG A 228 13.57 -9.81 16.45
CA ARG A 228 13.84 -10.94 15.57
C ARG A 228 14.44 -12.14 16.30
N SER A 229 15.32 -11.91 17.26
CA SER A 229 16.04 -12.94 18.03
C SER A 229 15.31 -13.41 19.28
N ALA A 230 14.27 -12.69 19.73
CA ALA A 230 13.48 -13.01 20.90
C ALA A 230 12.70 -14.33 20.77
N SER A 231 12.45 -15.02 21.86
CA SER A 231 11.48 -16.13 21.91
C SER A 231 10.07 -15.64 21.60
N ASP A 232 9.10 -16.54 21.41
CA ASP A 232 7.70 -16.15 21.18
C ASP A 232 7.10 -15.44 22.40
N GLU A 233 7.44 -15.88 23.59
CA GLU A 233 7.02 -15.30 24.86
C GLU A 233 7.61 -13.88 25.04
N GLU A 234 8.94 -13.73 24.88
CA GLU A 234 9.61 -12.43 24.99
C GLU A 234 9.09 -11.43 23.94
N LEU A 235 8.85 -11.89 22.72
CA LEU A 235 8.29 -11.04 21.68
C LEU A 235 6.86 -10.62 22.00
N GLY A 236 6.06 -11.52 22.56
CA GLY A 236 4.72 -11.22 23.04
C GLY A 236 4.74 -10.12 24.11
N GLU A 237 5.64 -10.21 25.08
CA GLU A 237 5.83 -9.18 26.13
C GLU A 237 6.26 -7.83 25.51
N ILE A 238 7.28 -7.84 24.66
CA ILE A 238 7.79 -6.62 23.98
C ILE A 238 6.67 -5.92 23.21
N LEU A 239 5.85 -6.66 22.45
CA LEU A 239 4.78 -6.08 21.64
C LEU A 239 3.55 -5.69 22.47
N SER A 240 3.27 -6.37 23.58
CA SER A 240 2.26 -5.96 24.54
C SER A 240 2.58 -4.60 25.16
N GLU A 241 3.82 -4.42 25.63
CA GLU A 241 4.31 -3.14 26.15
C GLU A 241 4.33 -2.06 25.06
N ALA A 242 4.88 -2.36 23.88
CA ALA A 242 4.91 -1.43 22.76
C ALA A 242 3.52 -1.00 22.29
N SER A 243 2.49 -1.81 22.49
CA SER A 243 1.09 -1.49 22.17
C SER A 243 0.34 -0.79 23.30
N ASP A 244 1.00 -0.52 24.46
CA ASP A 244 0.37 0.03 25.66
C ASP A 244 -0.75 -0.88 26.20
N TYR A 245 -0.60 -2.19 26.03
CA TYR A 245 -1.60 -3.20 26.42
C TYR A 245 -3.03 -2.89 25.95
N VAL A 246 -3.18 -2.12 24.87
CA VAL A 246 -4.50 -1.69 24.35
C VAL A 246 -5.42 -2.88 24.07
N LEU A 247 -4.84 -4.00 23.66
CA LEU A 247 -5.54 -5.28 23.43
C LEU A 247 -5.18 -6.37 24.48
N GLY A 248 -4.64 -5.97 25.63
CA GLY A 248 -4.15 -6.88 26.66
C GLY A 248 -2.83 -7.54 26.27
N GLU A 249 -2.59 -8.74 26.80
CA GLU A 249 -1.42 -9.54 26.44
C GLU A 249 -1.51 -10.04 25.00
N LEU A 250 -0.35 -10.04 24.30
CA LEU A 250 -0.24 -10.47 22.92
C LEU A 250 0.61 -11.73 22.84
N GLN A 251 0.11 -12.74 22.11
CA GLN A 251 0.82 -13.99 21.88
C GLN A 251 1.18 -14.12 20.40
N VAL A 252 2.42 -14.51 20.11
CA VAL A 252 2.87 -14.74 18.73
C VAL A 252 2.06 -15.89 18.11
N ALA A 253 1.49 -15.64 16.94
CA ALA A 253 0.59 -16.58 16.27
C ALA A 253 0.78 -16.58 14.74
N GLY A 254 1.98 -16.32 14.26
CA GLY A 254 2.28 -16.32 12.83
C GLY A 254 3.76 -16.13 12.54
N PRO A 255 4.14 -16.13 11.26
CA PRO A 255 5.51 -15.93 10.84
C PRO A 255 6.00 -14.51 11.18
N ARG A 256 7.34 -14.34 11.18
CA ARG A 256 8.02 -13.07 11.45
C ARG A 256 8.77 -12.60 10.21
N GLY A 257 8.79 -11.30 9.98
CA GLY A 257 9.55 -10.69 8.89
C GLY A 257 10.10 -9.33 9.28
N ALA A 258 11.23 -8.96 8.68
CA ALA A 258 11.87 -7.67 8.89
C ALA A 258 12.27 -7.08 7.53
N PHE A 259 11.92 -5.82 7.29
CA PHE A 259 12.10 -5.14 6.01
C PHE A 259 12.69 -3.75 6.23
N PRO A 260 13.89 -3.45 5.70
CA PRO A 260 14.47 -2.10 5.80
C PRO A 260 13.55 -1.05 5.17
N LEU A 261 13.37 0.08 5.84
CA LEU A 261 12.51 1.16 5.40
C LEU A 261 13.30 2.28 4.71
N CYS A 262 12.92 2.59 3.49
CA CYS A 262 13.45 3.69 2.72
C CYS A 262 12.31 4.29 1.89
N ALA A 263 12.03 5.57 2.07
CA ALA A 263 11.17 6.25 1.10
C ALA A 263 11.98 6.55 -0.16
N ARG A 264 11.33 6.43 -1.30
CA ARG A 264 11.94 6.64 -2.61
C ARG A 264 10.98 7.39 -3.52
N HIS A 265 11.50 8.29 -4.33
CA HIS A 265 10.71 9.01 -5.32
C HIS A 265 11.49 9.15 -6.61
N ALA A 266 10.96 8.63 -7.72
CA ALA A 266 11.57 8.76 -9.03
C ALA A 266 11.52 10.22 -9.52
N GLU A 267 12.62 10.70 -10.09
CA GLU A 267 12.68 12.07 -10.63
C GLU A 267 11.77 12.27 -11.84
N GLN A 268 11.48 11.18 -12.56
CA GLN A 268 10.52 11.14 -13.64
C GLN A 268 9.73 9.83 -13.53
N TYR A 269 8.43 9.87 -13.84
CA TYR A 269 7.60 8.67 -13.90
C TYR A 269 7.52 8.11 -15.31
N VAL A 270 7.87 8.92 -16.32
CA VAL A 270 7.70 8.55 -17.72
C VAL A 270 8.87 8.96 -18.60
N MET A 271 9.16 8.13 -19.59
CA MET A 271 9.99 8.40 -20.77
C MET A 271 9.22 7.98 -22.02
N PRO A 272 9.71 8.29 -23.24
CA PRO A 272 9.10 7.74 -24.45
C PRO A 272 9.01 6.21 -24.37
N GLY A 273 7.80 5.66 -24.51
CA GLY A 273 7.53 4.23 -24.41
C GLY A 273 7.59 3.62 -22.99
N ILE A 274 7.84 4.40 -21.93
CA ILE A 274 8.04 3.89 -20.57
C ILE A 274 7.16 4.64 -19.59
N ALA A 275 6.48 3.90 -18.70
CA ALA A 275 5.78 4.44 -17.53
C ALA A 275 6.12 3.61 -16.27
N LEU A 276 6.38 4.26 -15.15
CA LEU A 276 6.58 3.63 -13.83
C LEU A 276 5.33 3.84 -12.97
N ILE A 277 4.89 2.80 -12.26
CA ILE A 277 3.74 2.84 -11.33
C ILE A 277 4.08 2.16 -10.00
N GLY A 278 3.39 2.56 -8.94
CA GLY A 278 3.57 2.01 -7.59
C GLY A 278 5.01 2.17 -7.08
N ASP A 279 5.52 1.18 -6.36
CA ASP A 279 6.84 1.26 -5.73
C ASP A 279 8.00 1.41 -6.72
N ALA A 280 7.82 1.11 -8.01
CA ALA A 280 8.81 1.40 -9.05
C ALA A 280 8.99 2.92 -9.26
N ALA A 281 7.91 3.69 -9.10
CA ALA A 281 7.90 5.15 -9.19
C ALA A 281 8.10 5.82 -7.82
N HIS A 282 7.50 5.29 -6.77
CA HIS A 282 7.54 5.86 -5.42
C HIS A 282 7.31 4.79 -4.34
N ALA A 283 8.15 4.77 -3.33
CA ALA A 283 7.95 3.99 -2.12
C ALA A 283 7.77 4.95 -0.95
N VAL A 284 6.72 4.77 -0.17
CA VAL A 284 6.41 5.61 0.99
C VAL A 284 6.60 4.84 2.29
N HIS A 285 6.71 5.56 3.41
CA HIS A 285 6.70 4.91 4.72
C HIS A 285 5.38 4.13 4.92
N PRO A 286 5.40 2.91 5.50
CA PRO A 286 4.20 2.08 5.64
C PRO A 286 3.17 2.61 6.64
N LEU A 287 3.27 3.86 7.07
CA LEU A 287 2.26 4.52 7.88
C LEU A 287 0.88 4.41 7.23
N ALA A 288 -0.08 3.92 7.99
CA ALA A 288 -1.47 3.75 7.56
C ALA A 288 -1.67 2.89 6.30
N GLY A 289 -0.71 2.05 5.90
CA GLY A 289 -0.85 1.11 4.79
C GLY A 289 -1.07 1.74 3.41
N GLN A 290 -0.65 2.99 3.19
CA GLN A 290 -0.98 3.77 1.98
C GLN A 290 -0.26 3.31 0.70
N GLY A 291 0.83 2.55 0.78
CA GLY A 291 1.63 2.19 -0.41
C GLY A 291 0.82 1.48 -1.50
N ALA A 292 0.06 0.46 -1.15
CA ALA A 292 -0.79 -0.27 -2.09
C ALA A 292 -1.86 0.63 -2.72
N ASN A 293 -2.50 1.50 -1.94
CA ASN A 293 -3.55 2.42 -2.42
C ASN A 293 -3.01 3.42 -3.45
N LEU A 294 -1.82 3.98 -3.23
CA LEU A 294 -1.18 4.88 -4.18
C LEU A 294 -0.86 4.16 -5.50
N GLY A 295 -0.35 2.92 -5.43
CA GLY A 295 -0.06 2.10 -6.61
C GLY A 295 -1.33 1.76 -7.40
N LEU A 296 -2.43 1.43 -6.73
CA LEU A 296 -3.72 1.18 -7.36
C LEU A 296 -4.25 2.42 -8.10
N GLN A 297 -4.14 3.61 -7.49
CA GLN A 297 -4.51 4.87 -8.12
C GLN A 297 -3.62 5.21 -9.32
N ASP A 298 -2.32 4.87 -9.26
CA ASP A 298 -1.42 5.03 -10.41
C ASP A 298 -1.87 4.16 -11.58
N ALA A 299 -2.18 2.88 -11.32
CA ALA A 299 -2.68 1.94 -12.32
C ALA A 299 -3.97 2.45 -12.98
N ALA A 300 -4.94 2.93 -12.18
CA ALA A 300 -6.18 3.49 -12.69
C ALA A 300 -5.97 4.74 -13.55
N THR A 301 -5.12 5.65 -13.09
CA THR A 301 -4.83 6.89 -13.81
C THR A 301 -4.11 6.61 -15.13
N LEU A 302 -3.12 5.71 -15.12
CA LEU A 302 -2.38 5.34 -16.34
C LEU A 302 -3.29 4.65 -17.34
N ALA A 303 -4.10 3.68 -16.92
CA ALA A 303 -5.05 2.98 -17.79
C ALA A 303 -6.06 3.95 -18.43
N SER A 304 -6.62 4.88 -17.66
CA SER A 304 -7.52 5.92 -18.17
C SER A 304 -6.85 6.81 -19.23
N VAL A 305 -5.61 7.25 -18.98
CA VAL A 305 -4.85 8.07 -19.92
C VAL A 305 -4.57 7.33 -21.23
N ILE A 306 -4.23 6.04 -21.15
CA ILE A 306 -3.98 5.20 -22.33
C ILE A 306 -5.26 4.98 -23.13
N ASP A 307 -6.36 4.64 -22.46
CA ASP A 307 -7.65 4.40 -23.14
C ASP A 307 -8.14 5.66 -23.87
N GLN A 308 -8.05 6.84 -23.22
CA GLN A 308 -8.36 8.13 -23.85
C GLN A 308 -7.45 8.44 -25.07
N ALA A 309 -6.16 8.14 -24.95
CA ALA A 309 -5.23 8.35 -26.06
C ALA A 309 -5.56 7.47 -27.26
N LEU A 310 -5.90 6.21 -27.02
CA LEU A 310 -6.34 5.28 -28.05
C LEU A 310 -7.62 5.76 -28.73
N GLY A 311 -8.60 6.25 -27.97
CA GLY A 311 -9.83 6.84 -28.48
C GLY A 311 -9.58 8.06 -29.38
N ASN A 312 -8.57 8.85 -29.07
CA ASN A 312 -8.14 10.00 -29.84
C ASN A 312 -7.23 9.65 -31.04
N GLY A 313 -6.89 8.36 -31.26
CA GLY A 313 -5.95 7.93 -32.27
C GLY A 313 -4.49 8.25 -31.99
N GLU A 314 -4.15 8.60 -30.74
CA GLU A 314 -2.78 8.90 -30.31
C GLU A 314 -2.02 7.59 -30.05
N TYR A 315 -0.67 7.65 -30.10
CA TYR A 315 0.18 6.54 -29.77
C TYR A 315 0.36 6.42 -28.24
N PRO A 316 0.03 5.27 -27.62
CA PRO A 316 0.00 5.13 -26.16
C PRO A 316 1.37 5.32 -25.47
N GLY A 317 2.48 5.04 -26.19
CA GLY A 317 3.85 5.23 -25.73
C GLY A 317 4.41 6.64 -25.91
N ASP A 318 3.66 7.56 -26.52
CA ASP A 318 4.15 8.91 -26.75
C ASP A 318 4.33 9.65 -25.42
N ARG A 319 5.49 10.33 -25.27
CA ARG A 319 5.78 11.09 -24.07
C ARG A 319 4.72 12.13 -23.69
N PRO A 320 4.12 12.91 -24.63
CA PRO A 320 3.02 13.82 -24.32
C PRO A 320 1.80 13.13 -23.71
N VAL A 321 1.46 11.92 -24.16
CA VAL A 321 0.39 11.09 -23.60
C VAL A 321 0.74 10.67 -22.17
N LEU A 322 1.89 10.02 -21.99
CA LEU A 322 2.33 9.52 -20.69
C LEU A 322 2.53 10.63 -19.67
N ARG A 323 2.90 11.84 -20.08
CA ARG A 323 2.99 13.00 -19.20
C ARG A 323 1.64 13.45 -18.62
N ARG A 324 0.50 13.06 -19.19
CA ARG A 324 -0.81 13.30 -18.56
C ARG A 324 -0.91 12.51 -17.25
N TYR A 325 -0.51 11.24 -17.29
CA TYR A 325 -0.39 10.40 -16.09
C TYR A 325 0.61 10.99 -15.09
N GLU A 326 1.84 11.30 -15.50
CA GLU A 326 2.86 11.86 -14.61
C GLU A 326 2.38 13.14 -13.91
N ARG A 327 1.75 14.07 -14.63
CA ARG A 327 1.21 15.32 -14.05
C ARG A 327 0.08 15.08 -13.06
N ALA A 328 -0.77 14.10 -13.31
CA ALA A 328 -1.87 13.77 -12.41
C ALA A 328 -1.39 13.13 -11.10
N ARG A 329 -0.36 12.26 -11.17
CA ARG A 329 0.02 11.43 -10.02
C ARG A 329 1.25 11.93 -9.24
N LYS A 330 2.27 12.43 -9.93
CA LYS A 330 3.57 12.72 -9.30
C LYS A 330 3.48 13.74 -8.16
N GLY A 331 2.68 14.79 -8.33
CA GLY A 331 2.47 15.81 -7.30
C GLY A 331 1.77 15.23 -6.07
N GLN A 332 0.73 14.42 -6.26
CA GLN A 332 -0.01 13.77 -5.18
C GLN A 332 0.87 12.79 -4.41
N ASN A 333 1.61 11.94 -5.12
CA ASN A 333 2.53 10.97 -4.54
C ASN A 333 3.68 11.64 -3.78
N ALA A 334 4.23 12.76 -4.30
CA ALA A 334 5.23 13.56 -3.60
C ALA A 334 4.67 14.17 -2.30
N THR A 335 3.45 14.72 -2.35
CA THR A 335 2.78 15.26 -1.16
C THR A 335 2.58 14.18 -0.10
N MET A 336 2.11 12.99 -0.49
CA MET A 336 1.93 11.87 0.44
C MET A 336 3.27 11.41 1.03
N LEU A 337 4.32 11.30 0.22
CA LEU A 337 5.66 10.94 0.68
C LEU A 337 6.19 11.94 1.71
N HIS A 338 6.08 13.24 1.43
CA HIS A 338 6.54 14.28 2.35
C HIS A 338 5.70 14.33 3.62
N LEU A 339 4.38 14.12 3.52
CA LEU A 339 3.49 14.04 4.68
C LEU A 339 3.88 12.87 5.60
N MET A 340 4.02 11.66 5.05
CA MET A 340 4.39 10.48 5.83
C MET A 340 5.79 10.62 6.45
N THR A 341 6.75 11.14 5.68
CA THR A 341 8.11 11.40 6.17
C THR A 341 8.11 12.48 7.27
N GLY A 342 7.33 13.55 7.07
CA GLY A 342 7.17 14.61 8.06
C GLY A 342 6.53 14.13 9.36
N LEU A 343 5.47 13.33 9.27
CA LEU A 343 4.84 12.70 10.44
C LEU A 343 5.83 11.78 11.17
N ASN A 344 6.50 10.87 10.45
CA ASN A 344 7.49 10.00 11.08
C ASN A 344 8.55 10.81 11.83
N ARG A 345 9.16 11.83 11.20
CA ARG A 345 10.15 12.70 11.85
C ARG A 345 9.57 13.48 13.03
N LEU A 346 8.37 14.01 12.91
CA LEU A 346 7.71 14.75 13.98
C LEU A 346 7.56 13.88 15.22
N PHE A 347 7.14 12.62 15.06
CA PHE A 347 6.88 11.72 16.17
C PHE A 347 8.13 11.04 16.73
N THR A 348 9.20 10.89 15.96
CA THR A 348 10.49 10.34 16.44
C THR A 348 11.43 11.39 17.02
N THR A 349 11.05 12.69 16.99
CA THR A 349 11.89 13.76 17.55
C THR A 349 11.78 13.79 19.08
N ASP A 350 12.91 13.62 19.75
CA ASP A 350 13.02 13.71 21.23
C ASP A 350 13.20 15.18 21.66
N SER A 351 12.09 15.87 21.87
CA SER A 351 12.06 17.25 22.35
C SER A 351 10.74 17.52 23.09
N ALA A 352 10.81 17.92 24.35
CA ALA A 352 9.63 18.25 25.16
C ALA A 352 8.74 19.30 24.51
N VAL A 353 9.32 20.32 23.85
CA VAL A 353 8.56 21.33 23.10
C VAL A 353 7.82 20.74 21.91
N VAL A 354 8.47 19.82 21.16
CA VAL A 354 7.83 19.14 20.04
C VAL A 354 6.74 18.21 20.52
N GLN A 355 6.90 17.52 21.65
CA GLN A 355 5.88 16.65 22.26
C GLN A 355 4.63 17.45 22.64
N GLU A 356 4.77 18.63 23.24
CA GLU A 356 3.64 19.50 23.58
C GLU A 356 2.95 20.05 22.33
N LEU A 357 3.72 20.43 21.30
CA LEU A 357 3.17 20.84 20.00
C LEU A 357 2.42 19.70 19.30
N ARG A 358 2.90 18.44 19.37
CA ARG A 358 2.20 17.26 18.84
C ARG A 358 0.85 17.06 19.53
N ALA A 359 0.85 17.04 20.89
CA ALA A 359 -0.37 16.85 21.67
C ALA A 359 -1.41 17.94 21.36
N THR A 360 -0.95 19.21 21.26
CA THR A 360 -1.81 20.34 20.88
C THR A 360 -2.30 20.21 19.44
N GLY A 361 -1.42 19.85 18.51
CA GLY A 361 -1.77 19.64 17.09
C GLY A 361 -2.80 18.53 16.90
N MET A 362 -2.64 17.38 17.57
CA MET A 362 -3.60 16.28 17.53
C MET A 362 -4.96 16.70 18.08
N ARG A 363 -4.98 17.45 19.20
CA ARG A 363 -6.22 17.98 19.77
C ARG A 363 -6.90 18.94 18.80
N LEU A 364 -6.17 19.90 18.23
CA LEU A 364 -6.72 20.86 17.26
C LEU A 364 -7.24 20.16 16.01
N PHE A 365 -6.54 19.13 15.53
CA PHE A 365 -7.00 18.35 14.38
C PHE A 365 -8.32 17.61 14.68
N ASN A 366 -8.49 17.04 15.86
CA ASN A 366 -9.76 16.41 16.27
C ASN A 366 -10.96 17.38 16.18
N TYR A 367 -10.74 18.66 16.50
CA TYR A 367 -11.79 19.68 16.47
C TYR A 367 -11.83 20.49 15.18
N SER A 368 -10.98 20.19 14.18
CA SER A 368 -10.87 20.98 12.96
C SER A 368 -12.00 20.77 11.94
N GLY A 369 -12.98 19.88 12.23
CA GLY A 369 -14.15 19.63 11.38
C GLY A 369 -13.79 19.43 9.91
N PRO A 370 -13.98 20.45 9.04
CA PRO A 370 -13.80 20.29 7.59
C PRO A 370 -12.40 19.84 7.15
N ILE A 371 -11.33 20.23 7.90
CA ILE A 371 -9.96 19.81 7.59
C ILE A 371 -9.80 18.32 7.87
N ARG A 372 -10.30 17.85 9.01
CA ARG A 372 -10.30 16.44 9.40
C ARG A 372 -11.12 15.62 8.39
N ASP A 373 -12.32 16.06 8.04
CA ASP A 373 -13.18 15.38 7.09
C ASP A 373 -12.55 15.27 5.71
N HIS A 374 -11.91 16.33 5.23
CA HIS A 374 -11.19 16.31 3.97
C HIS A 374 -10.00 15.33 4.01
N ALA A 375 -9.21 15.35 5.08
CA ALA A 375 -8.08 14.43 5.24
C ALA A 375 -8.52 12.96 5.25
N VAL A 376 -9.64 12.66 5.93
CA VAL A 376 -10.20 11.29 5.96
C VAL A 376 -10.73 10.89 4.60
N LYS A 377 -11.47 11.74 3.88
CA LYS A 377 -11.94 11.44 2.52
C LYS A 377 -10.80 11.14 1.57
N VAL A 378 -9.73 11.93 1.63
CA VAL A 378 -8.52 11.67 0.84
C VAL A 378 -7.90 10.31 1.21
N ALA A 379 -7.83 9.96 2.49
CA ALA A 379 -7.32 8.67 2.95
C ALA A 379 -8.22 7.48 2.53
N LEU A 380 -9.53 7.68 2.50
CA LEU A 380 -10.50 6.69 2.03
C LEU A 380 -10.50 6.55 0.49
N GLY A 381 -9.93 7.51 -0.23
CA GLY A 381 -9.93 7.53 -1.69
C GLY A 381 -11.30 7.87 -2.30
N VAL A 382 -12.11 8.68 -1.62
CA VAL A 382 -13.48 9.09 -2.01
C VAL A 382 -13.63 10.59 -2.03
#